data_c4fcf0d3daf8fd932f5f5274b134b7af
#
_entry.id   c4fcf0d3daf8fd932f5f5274b134b7af
#
_cell.length_a   1.000
_cell.length_b   1.000
_cell.length_c   1.000
_cell.angle_alpha   90.00
_cell.angle_beta   90.00
_cell.angle_gamma   90.00
#
_symmetry.space_group_name_H-M   'P 1'
#
loop_
_entity.id
_entity.type
_entity.pdbx_description
1 polymer ?
#
loop_
_entity_poly.entity_id
_entity_poly.type
_entity_poly.pdbx_seq_one_letter_code
_entity_poly.pdbx_strand_id
1 'polypeptide(L)'
;MKNLFLFMAITLVGLGGCSEKRSQPLAIDNSLTQEEIAAGVLSPEVMWKMGRVGLASLSPDASRLLYTVTWYNMQENRGVTAIYVRDAASGEVAQLTDFSSNNSDPKWNADGSKIYFLSDRSGSSQIWEMGADGQNPRQLSKLEKDIEGFGVNPAGDKVFYVQGVQVADRKSSDIHPDMAESKARVYDDLMCRHWDRWDEGEYRHIFIADLTSGGIGKGVDIIGEGAEWDTPLAPYFDMSEIAWAPDGTRLAYTC
;
A
#
# COMPACT_ATOMS: atom_id res chain seq x y z
N MET A 1 6.37 71.80 20.99
CA MET A 1 5.38 70.87 20.36
C MET A 1 6.14 69.79 19.68
N LYS A 2 6.28 68.63 20.33
CA LYS A 2 7.01 67.46 19.81
C LYS A 2 5.97 66.37 19.43
N ASN A 3 5.84 66.14 18.17
CA ASN A 3 4.96 65.08 17.67
C ASN A 3 5.65 63.70 17.86
N LEU A 4 5.00 62.87 18.68
CA LEU A 4 5.40 61.47 18.93
C LEU A 4 4.67 60.60 17.93
N PHE A 5 5.38 60.07 16.93
CA PHE A 5 4.86 59.04 16.02
C PHE A 5 5.00 57.68 16.67
N LEU A 6 3.86 57.04 16.99
CA LEU A 6 3.77 55.70 17.50
C LEU A 6 3.78 54.74 16.31
N PHE A 7 4.88 54.01 16.11
CA PHE A 7 4.95 52.91 15.13
C PHE A 7 4.30 51.65 15.73
N MET A 8 3.15 51.29 15.21
CA MET A 8 2.47 50.04 15.54
C MET A 8 3.10 48.93 14.70
N ALA A 9 3.95 48.08 15.31
CA ALA A 9 4.47 46.89 14.68
C ALA A 9 3.39 45.81 14.59
N ILE A 10 2.89 45.54 13.39
CA ILE A 10 2.01 44.42 13.12
C ILE A 10 2.88 43.18 13.01
N THR A 11 2.85 42.34 14.04
CA THR A 11 3.48 41.01 14.00
C THR A 11 2.58 40.09 13.15
N LEU A 12 2.97 39.83 11.91
CA LEU A 12 2.41 38.76 11.10
C LEU A 12 2.79 37.44 11.77
N VAL A 13 1.84 36.81 12.46
CA VAL A 13 1.94 35.40 12.83
C VAL A 13 1.74 34.61 11.55
N GLY A 14 2.85 34.13 10.97
CA GLY A 14 2.84 33.19 9.88
C GLY A 14 2.15 31.90 10.33
N LEU A 15 0.99 31.63 9.79
CA LEU A 15 0.41 30.27 9.82
C LEU A 15 1.38 29.35 9.14
N GLY A 16 2.18 28.64 9.94
CA GLY A 16 3.00 27.54 9.48
C GLY A 16 2.08 26.46 8.93
N GLY A 17 1.88 26.45 7.62
CA GLY A 17 1.33 25.31 6.95
C GLY A 17 2.24 24.12 7.25
N CYS A 18 1.69 23.00 7.74
CA CYS A 18 2.35 21.73 7.73
C CYS A 18 2.73 21.43 6.27
N SER A 19 3.97 21.74 5.89
CA SER A 19 4.52 21.17 4.67
C SER A 19 4.66 19.67 4.95
N GLU A 20 3.86 18.86 4.28
CA GLU A 20 4.12 17.43 4.17
C GLU A 20 5.60 17.27 3.81
N LYS A 21 6.39 16.73 4.73
CA LYS A 21 7.77 16.35 4.45
C LYS A 21 7.67 15.20 3.45
N ARG A 22 7.77 15.50 2.15
CA ARG A 22 8.06 14.46 1.17
C ARG A 22 9.30 13.74 1.67
N SER A 23 9.17 12.46 1.95
CA SER A 23 10.32 11.63 2.28
C SER A 23 11.32 11.74 1.13
N GLN A 24 12.61 11.91 1.44
CA GLN A 24 13.63 11.87 0.40
C GLN A 24 13.63 10.47 -0.22
N PRO A 25 13.80 10.36 -1.55
CA PRO A 25 13.93 9.06 -2.19
C PRO A 25 15.04 8.24 -1.54
N LEU A 26 14.78 6.94 -1.33
CA LEU A 26 15.77 6.04 -0.79
C LEU A 26 16.95 5.92 -1.76
N ALA A 27 18.16 6.12 -1.26
CA ALA A 27 19.36 5.90 -2.07
C ALA A 27 19.57 4.40 -2.28
N ILE A 28 19.53 3.97 -3.54
CA ILE A 28 19.74 2.58 -3.92
C ILE A 28 21.10 2.43 -4.59
N ASP A 29 21.96 1.60 -4.02
CA ASP A 29 23.18 1.11 -4.66
C ASP A 29 22.93 -0.30 -5.20
N ASN A 30 22.65 -0.38 -6.49
CA ASN A 30 22.42 -1.62 -7.23
C ASN A 30 23.49 -1.92 -8.28
N SER A 31 24.57 -1.16 -8.26
CA SER A 31 25.71 -1.35 -9.17
C SER A 31 26.72 -2.34 -8.57
N LEU A 32 27.16 -3.30 -9.39
CA LEU A 32 28.28 -4.17 -9.03
C LEU A 32 29.61 -3.49 -9.33
N THR A 33 30.53 -3.56 -8.39
CA THR A 33 31.90 -3.12 -8.61
C THR A 33 32.67 -4.10 -9.52
N GLN A 34 33.76 -3.65 -10.13
CA GLN A 34 34.61 -4.53 -10.93
C GLN A 34 35.21 -5.68 -10.10
N GLU A 35 35.48 -5.46 -8.82
CA GLU A 35 35.98 -6.47 -7.91
C GLU A 35 34.91 -7.55 -7.61
N GLU A 36 33.67 -7.14 -7.38
CA GLU A 36 32.54 -8.05 -7.18
C GLU A 36 32.28 -8.90 -8.43
N ILE A 37 32.35 -8.30 -9.61
CA ILE A 37 32.21 -9.02 -10.89
C ILE A 37 33.36 -10.02 -11.07
N ALA A 38 34.60 -9.59 -10.82
CA ALA A 38 35.79 -10.43 -11.00
C ALA A 38 35.86 -11.58 -9.99
N ALA A 39 35.35 -11.37 -8.78
CA ALA A 39 35.29 -12.41 -7.77
C ALA A 39 34.38 -13.59 -8.16
N GLY A 40 33.35 -13.34 -8.97
CA GLY A 40 32.42 -14.35 -9.43
C GLY A 40 31.65 -15.07 -8.32
N VAL A 41 31.55 -14.45 -7.13
CA VAL A 41 30.93 -15.03 -5.93
C VAL A 41 29.69 -14.21 -5.54
N LEU A 42 28.61 -14.90 -5.23
CA LEU A 42 27.40 -14.29 -4.71
C LEU A 42 27.58 -14.09 -3.19
N SER A 43 28.16 -12.95 -2.78
CA SER A 43 28.24 -12.58 -1.38
C SER A 43 26.91 -12.02 -0.85
N PRO A 44 26.69 -11.93 0.48
CA PRO A 44 25.49 -11.29 1.03
C PRO A 44 25.32 -9.85 0.54
N GLU A 45 26.39 -9.08 0.41
CA GLU A 45 26.37 -7.70 -0.07
C GLU A 45 25.90 -7.62 -1.52
N VAL A 46 26.41 -8.52 -2.38
CA VAL A 46 25.98 -8.63 -3.79
C VAL A 46 24.50 -9.03 -3.87
N MET A 47 24.06 -9.96 -3.01
CA MET A 47 22.64 -10.37 -2.96
C MET A 47 21.70 -9.20 -2.63
N TRP A 48 22.10 -8.30 -1.75
CA TRP A 48 21.29 -7.14 -1.37
C TRP A 48 21.23 -6.06 -2.46
N LYS A 49 22.19 -6.04 -3.36
CA LYS A 49 22.17 -5.16 -4.55
C LYS A 49 21.18 -5.62 -5.63
N MET A 50 20.69 -6.85 -5.55
CA MET A 50 19.74 -7.38 -6.53
C MET A 50 18.31 -6.94 -6.20
N GLY A 51 17.60 -6.40 -7.20
CA GLY A 51 16.16 -6.12 -7.08
C GLY A 51 15.33 -7.41 -6.98
N ARG A 52 14.30 -7.39 -6.17
CA ARG A 52 13.32 -8.49 -6.03
C ARG A 52 12.13 -8.20 -6.92
N VAL A 53 12.05 -8.89 -8.04
CA VAL A 53 10.91 -8.78 -8.96
C VAL A 53 9.71 -9.47 -8.34
N GLY A 54 8.58 -8.77 -8.33
CA GLY A 54 7.30 -9.28 -7.87
C GLY A 54 6.16 -8.82 -8.76
N LEU A 55 4.99 -9.41 -8.57
CA LEU A 55 3.72 -9.09 -9.23
C LEU A 55 3.88 -8.63 -10.69
N ALA A 56 3.52 -9.46 -11.63
CA ALA A 56 3.58 -9.13 -13.05
C ALA A 56 2.23 -9.34 -13.72
N SER A 57 1.78 -8.37 -14.53
CA SER A 57 0.55 -8.47 -15.31
C SER A 57 0.75 -7.87 -16.71
N LEU A 58 0.13 -8.50 -17.71
CA LEU A 58 0.11 -7.96 -19.06
C LEU A 58 -0.95 -6.86 -19.20
N SER A 59 -0.66 -5.86 -20.03
CA SER A 59 -1.67 -4.92 -20.49
C SER A 59 -2.77 -5.67 -21.26
N PRO A 60 -4.01 -5.11 -21.36
CA PRO A 60 -5.13 -5.77 -22.04
C PRO A 60 -4.82 -6.17 -23.49
N ASP A 61 -3.97 -5.43 -24.18
CA ASP A 61 -3.49 -5.71 -25.54
C ASP A 61 -2.24 -6.61 -25.60
N ALA A 62 -1.75 -7.05 -24.43
CA ALA A 62 -0.54 -7.86 -24.26
C ALA A 62 0.76 -7.20 -24.79
N SER A 63 0.76 -5.89 -25.08
CA SER A 63 1.94 -5.19 -25.60
C SER A 63 2.93 -4.78 -24.51
N ARG A 64 2.51 -4.72 -23.23
CA ARG A 64 3.32 -4.26 -22.11
C ARG A 64 3.20 -5.18 -20.90
N LEU A 65 4.32 -5.37 -20.20
CA LEU A 65 4.39 -6.09 -18.94
C LEU A 65 4.56 -5.06 -17.81
N LEU A 66 3.60 -5.02 -16.88
CA LEU A 66 3.64 -4.23 -15.66
C LEU A 66 4.13 -5.11 -14.50
N TYR A 67 5.10 -4.64 -13.71
CA TYR A 67 5.67 -5.41 -12.61
C TYR A 67 6.25 -4.51 -11.53
N THR A 68 6.56 -5.08 -10.39
CA THR A 68 7.22 -4.39 -9.29
C THR A 68 8.65 -4.87 -9.09
N VAL A 69 9.50 -3.99 -8.56
CA VAL A 69 10.83 -4.37 -8.07
C VAL A 69 11.02 -3.74 -6.69
N THR A 70 11.35 -4.57 -5.72
CA THR A 70 11.76 -4.11 -4.39
C THR A 70 13.27 -4.02 -4.33
N TRP A 71 13.77 -2.86 -3.94
CA TRP A 71 15.18 -2.56 -3.73
C TRP A 71 15.45 -2.30 -2.26
N TYR A 72 16.68 -2.53 -1.81
CA TYR A 72 17.07 -2.40 -0.42
C TYR A 72 18.25 -1.44 -0.25
N ASN A 73 18.19 -0.64 0.81
CA ASN A 73 19.33 0.09 1.35
C ASN A 73 19.72 -0.54 2.67
N MET A 74 20.87 -1.20 2.70
CA MET A 74 21.35 -1.93 3.88
C MET A 74 21.75 -1.00 5.02
N GLN A 75 22.22 0.20 4.72
CA GLN A 75 22.64 1.17 5.75
C GLN A 75 21.43 1.77 6.47
N GLU A 76 20.35 2.00 5.75
CA GLU A 76 19.09 2.47 6.33
C GLU A 76 18.20 1.33 6.84
N ASN A 77 18.60 0.07 6.61
CA ASN A 77 17.82 -1.14 6.92
C ASN A 77 16.37 -1.03 6.41
N ARG A 78 16.21 -0.58 5.18
CA ARG A 78 14.91 -0.29 4.59
C ARG A 78 14.83 -0.76 3.14
N GLY A 79 13.68 -1.31 2.77
CA GLY A 79 13.31 -1.61 1.39
C GLY A 79 12.31 -0.59 0.84
N VAL A 80 12.29 -0.45 -0.48
CA VAL A 80 11.29 0.33 -1.21
C VAL A 80 10.91 -0.40 -2.48
N THR A 81 9.62 -0.42 -2.77
CA THR A 81 9.06 -1.08 -3.96
C THR A 81 8.65 -0.01 -4.98
N ALA A 82 9.10 -0.17 -6.21
CA ALA A 82 8.73 0.69 -7.33
C ALA A 82 8.06 -0.11 -8.45
N ILE A 83 7.25 0.58 -9.24
CA ILE A 83 6.50 0.03 -10.37
C ILE A 83 7.29 0.29 -11.66
N TYR A 84 7.37 -0.74 -12.49
CA TYR A 84 8.05 -0.73 -13.78
C TYR A 84 7.12 -1.24 -14.87
N VAL A 85 7.36 -0.77 -16.09
CA VAL A 85 6.72 -1.32 -17.28
C VAL A 85 7.81 -1.71 -18.29
N ARG A 86 7.59 -2.84 -18.96
CA ARG A 86 8.43 -3.31 -20.06
C ARG A 86 7.59 -3.44 -21.31
N ASP A 87 8.08 -2.87 -22.41
CA ASP A 87 7.51 -3.08 -23.73
C ASP A 87 7.85 -4.49 -24.22
N ALA A 88 6.86 -5.24 -24.70
CA ALA A 88 7.05 -6.64 -25.10
C ALA A 88 7.83 -6.79 -26.41
N ALA A 89 7.72 -5.84 -27.32
CA ALA A 89 8.34 -5.89 -28.64
C ALA A 89 9.79 -5.40 -28.61
N SER A 90 10.03 -4.20 -28.03
CA SER A 90 11.36 -3.60 -27.95
C SER A 90 12.20 -4.13 -26.78
N GLY A 91 11.55 -4.62 -25.73
CA GLY A 91 12.19 -5.01 -24.47
C GLY A 91 12.59 -3.78 -23.61
N GLU A 92 12.24 -2.58 -24.01
CA GLU A 92 12.53 -1.35 -23.28
C GLU A 92 11.83 -1.34 -21.92
N VAL A 93 12.53 -0.88 -20.89
CA VAL A 93 12.03 -0.83 -19.50
C VAL A 93 11.98 0.62 -19.04
N ALA A 94 10.84 1.02 -18.49
CA ALA A 94 10.66 2.30 -17.83
C ALA A 94 10.26 2.10 -16.36
N GLN A 95 10.86 2.88 -15.47
CA GLN A 95 10.45 3.00 -14.07
C GLN A 95 9.35 4.05 -13.97
N LEU A 96 8.18 3.68 -13.45
CA LEU A 96 7.00 4.56 -13.39
C LEU A 96 6.87 5.31 -12.05
N THR A 97 7.44 4.78 -10.96
CA THR A 97 7.43 5.42 -9.64
C THR A 97 8.83 5.50 -9.07
N ASP A 98 9.11 6.57 -8.33
CA ASP A 98 10.41 6.76 -7.67
C ASP A 98 10.51 5.98 -6.32
N PHE A 99 11.63 6.16 -5.62
CA PHE A 99 11.94 5.50 -4.35
C PHE A 99 11.57 6.35 -3.12
N SER A 100 10.69 7.34 -3.25
CA SER A 100 10.24 8.18 -2.13
C SER A 100 9.16 7.52 -1.28
N SER A 101 8.48 6.50 -1.82
CA SER A 101 7.40 5.75 -1.19
C SER A 101 7.33 4.32 -1.71
N ASN A 102 6.70 3.43 -0.95
CA ASN A 102 6.36 2.10 -1.43
C ASN A 102 5.19 2.17 -2.40
N ASN A 103 5.32 1.49 -3.54
CA ASN A 103 4.30 1.43 -4.57
C ASN A 103 4.12 -0.03 -4.96
N SER A 104 2.97 -0.62 -4.67
CA SER A 104 2.72 -2.06 -4.79
C SER A 104 1.39 -2.36 -5.48
N ASP A 105 1.15 -3.63 -5.74
CA ASP A 105 -0.10 -4.17 -6.31
C ASP A 105 -0.60 -3.42 -7.56
N PRO A 106 0.26 -3.15 -8.58
CA PRO A 106 -0.14 -2.41 -9.75
C PRO A 106 -1.06 -3.23 -10.66
N LYS A 107 -2.12 -2.61 -11.15
CA LYS A 107 -3.13 -3.22 -12.02
C LYS A 107 -3.49 -2.30 -13.17
N TRP A 108 -3.59 -2.86 -14.38
CA TRP A 108 -4.13 -2.13 -15.52
C TRP A 108 -5.63 -1.88 -15.36
N ASN A 109 -6.11 -0.74 -15.83
CA ASN A 109 -7.54 -0.58 -16.11
C ASN A 109 -7.94 -1.36 -17.38
N ALA A 110 -9.23 -1.46 -17.66
CA ALA A 110 -9.76 -2.32 -18.72
C ALA A 110 -9.25 -1.97 -20.13
N ASP A 111 -8.96 -0.70 -20.42
CA ASP A 111 -8.46 -0.24 -21.72
C ASP A 111 -6.94 -0.05 -21.81
N GLY A 112 -6.20 -0.31 -20.70
CA GLY A 112 -4.75 -0.17 -20.63
C GLY A 112 -4.24 1.27 -20.65
N SER A 113 -5.10 2.27 -20.49
CA SER A 113 -4.71 3.69 -20.45
C SER A 113 -4.24 4.17 -19.09
N LYS A 114 -4.60 3.45 -18.02
CA LYS A 114 -4.28 3.78 -16.64
C LYS A 114 -3.76 2.57 -15.87
N ILE A 115 -3.07 2.89 -14.78
CA ILE A 115 -2.58 1.93 -13.79
C ILE A 115 -3.15 2.35 -12.43
N TYR A 116 -3.82 1.41 -11.75
CA TYR A 116 -4.18 1.51 -10.34
C TYR A 116 -3.11 0.84 -9.49
N PHE A 117 -2.81 1.37 -8.32
CA PHE A 117 -1.77 0.80 -7.44
C PHE A 117 -1.96 1.24 -5.99
N LEU A 118 -1.32 0.53 -5.06
CA LEU A 118 -1.21 0.95 -3.67
C LEU A 118 0.04 1.81 -3.49
N SER A 119 -0.08 2.87 -2.69
CA SER A 119 1.05 3.71 -2.31
C SER A 119 0.88 4.29 -0.92
N ASP A 120 1.99 4.31 -0.15
CA ASP A 120 2.08 4.90 1.19
C ASP A 120 2.49 6.39 1.19
N ARG A 121 2.57 7.02 0.01
CA ARG A 121 3.01 8.42 -0.16
C ARG A 121 2.15 9.46 0.56
N SER A 122 0.94 9.11 0.95
CA SER A 122 0.04 9.96 1.75
C SER A 122 0.11 9.68 3.26
N GLY A 123 1.05 8.85 3.70
CA GLY A 123 1.26 8.48 5.10
C GLY A 123 0.66 7.12 5.49
N SER A 124 -0.25 6.59 4.69
CA SER A 124 -0.82 5.25 4.81
C SER A 124 -0.99 4.62 3.42
N SER A 125 -1.08 3.29 3.36
CA SER A 125 -1.30 2.55 2.11
C SER A 125 -2.69 2.83 1.57
N GLN A 126 -2.77 3.55 0.45
CA GLN A 126 -4.02 3.96 -0.20
C GLN A 126 -4.01 3.59 -1.67
N ILE A 127 -5.20 3.55 -2.29
CA ILE A 127 -5.34 3.32 -3.72
C ILE A 127 -5.09 4.61 -4.49
N TRP A 128 -4.24 4.51 -5.49
CA TRP A 128 -3.87 5.58 -6.42
C TRP A 128 -4.11 5.16 -7.85
N GLU A 129 -4.22 6.12 -8.76
CA GLU A 129 -4.14 5.90 -10.20
C GLU A 129 -3.07 6.78 -10.82
N MET A 130 -2.54 6.36 -11.96
CA MET A 130 -1.67 7.15 -12.84
C MET A 130 -1.93 6.77 -14.30
N GLY A 131 -1.46 7.60 -15.22
CA GLY A 131 -1.42 7.23 -16.64
C GLY A 131 -0.54 6.01 -16.89
N ALA A 132 -0.75 5.32 -17.98
CA ALA A 132 0.05 4.16 -18.39
C ALA A 132 1.54 4.49 -18.64
N ASP A 133 1.86 5.76 -18.74
CA ASP A 133 3.21 6.35 -18.83
C ASP A 133 3.81 6.77 -17.47
N GLY A 134 3.09 6.52 -16.38
CA GLY A 134 3.49 6.90 -15.03
C GLY A 134 3.17 8.35 -14.65
N GLN A 135 2.55 9.13 -15.54
CA GLN A 135 2.29 10.54 -15.31
C GLN A 135 0.96 10.76 -14.56
N ASN A 136 0.83 11.96 -13.95
CA ASN A 136 -0.37 12.44 -13.29
C ASN A 136 -0.91 11.50 -12.18
N PRO A 137 -0.10 11.08 -11.21
CA PRO A 137 -0.55 10.24 -10.12
C PRO A 137 -1.61 10.97 -9.29
N ARG A 138 -2.73 10.30 -9.00
CA ARG A 138 -3.87 10.82 -8.25
C ARG A 138 -4.32 9.83 -7.19
N GLN A 139 -4.51 10.31 -5.97
CA GLN A 139 -5.07 9.51 -4.88
C GLN A 139 -6.57 9.26 -5.11
N LEU A 140 -6.99 8.01 -4.99
CA LEU A 140 -8.38 7.60 -5.13
C LEU A 140 -9.07 7.36 -3.79
N SER A 141 -8.36 6.78 -2.80
CA SER A 141 -8.90 6.51 -1.46
C SER A 141 -8.24 7.40 -0.40
N LYS A 142 -9.00 7.73 0.66
CA LYS A 142 -8.52 8.47 1.83
C LYS A 142 -9.14 7.85 3.08
N LEU A 143 -8.75 6.62 3.37
CA LEU A 143 -9.25 5.86 4.51
C LEU A 143 -8.30 6.01 5.70
N GLU A 144 -8.81 5.82 6.91
CA GLU A 144 -8.01 5.95 8.14
C GLU A 144 -6.96 4.84 8.27
N LYS A 145 -7.32 3.62 7.86
CA LYS A 145 -6.43 2.45 7.92
C LYS A 145 -5.79 2.18 6.57
N ASP A 146 -4.70 1.45 6.61
CA ASP A 146 -4.03 0.91 5.43
C ASP A 146 -4.97 0.00 4.63
N ILE A 147 -4.83 0.05 3.31
CA ILE A 147 -5.41 -0.92 2.39
C ILE A 147 -4.34 -1.97 2.11
N GLU A 148 -4.67 -3.24 2.33
CA GLU A 148 -3.75 -4.36 2.15
C GLU A 148 -3.81 -4.96 0.73
N GLY A 149 -4.94 -4.81 0.06
CA GLY A 149 -5.15 -5.24 -1.31
C GLY A 149 -6.43 -4.67 -1.89
N PHE A 150 -6.57 -4.69 -3.20
CA PHE A 150 -7.75 -4.17 -3.88
C PHE A 150 -7.95 -4.83 -5.25
N GLY A 151 -9.14 -4.66 -5.81
CA GLY A 151 -9.42 -5.02 -7.21
C GLY A 151 -10.57 -4.23 -7.78
N VAL A 152 -10.35 -3.64 -8.96
CA VAL A 152 -11.38 -2.91 -9.71
C VAL A 152 -12.16 -3.90 -10.55
N ASN A 153 -13.48 -3.75 -10.61
CA ASN A 153 -14.32 -4.60 -11.45
C ASN A 153 -14.10 -4.33 -12.96
N PRO A 154 -14.48 -5.26 -13.85
CA PRO A 154 -14.32 -5.09 -15.29
C PRO A 154 -14.97 -3.83 -15.88
N ALA A 155 -16.06 -3.34 -15.29
CA ALA A 155 -16.72 -2.11 -15.71
C ALA A 155 -15.97 -0.83 -15.29
N GLY A 156 -15.07 -0.92 -14.31
CA GLY A 156 -14.30 0.21 -13.81
C GLY A 156 -15.10 1.18 -12.92
N ASP A 157 -16.24 0.75 -12.40
CA ASP A 157 -17.14 1.57 -11.59
C ASP A 157 -17.25 1.11 -10.13
N LYS A 158 -16.67 -0.06 -9.79
CA LYS A 158 -16.60 -0.59 -8.42
C LYS A 158 -15.20 -1.10 -8.10
N VAL A 159 -14.90 -1.05 -6.82
CA VAL A 159 -13.65 -1.59 -6.27
C VAL A 159 -13.97 -2.40 -5.03
N PHE A 160 -13.35 -3.56 -4.88
CA PHE A 160 -13.17 -4.15 -3.56
C PHE A 160 -11.83 -3.72 -2.99
N TYR A 161 -11.77 -3.57 -1.69
CA TYR A 161 -10.50 -3.44 -0.96
C TYR A 161 -10.53 -4.24 0.34
N VAL A 162 -9.35 -4.64 0.79
CA VAL A 162 -9.15 -5.39 2.02
C VAL A 162 -8.53 -4.48 3.07
N GLN A 163 -9.08 -4.51 4.28
CA GLN A 163 -8.65 -3.68 5.38
C GLN A 163 -8.86 -4.41 6.72
N GLY A 164 -7.96 -4.21 7.68
CA GLY A 164 -8.12 -4.75 9.03
C GLY A 164 -9.30 -4.11 9.77
N VAL A 165 -10.13 -4.95 10.38
CA VAL A 165 -11.26 -4.54 11.23
C VAL A 165 -11.04 -5.07 12.63
N GLN A 166 -11.09 -4.19 13.63
CA GLN A 166 -11.07 -4.61 15.03
C GLN A 166 -12.44 -5.18 15.38
N VAL A 167 -12.51 -6.48 15.61
CA VAL A 167 -13.75 -7.22 15.87
C VAL A 167 -13.86 -7.60 17.34
N ALA A 168 -12.75 -8.01 17.96
CA ALA A 168 -12.73 -8.46 19.33
C ALA A 168 -11.68 -7.77 20.17
N ASP A 169 -11.99 -7.48 21.42
CA ASP A 169 -11.04 -6.98 22.40
C ASP A 169 -10.26 -8.15 23.01
N ARG A 170 -8.93 -8.14 22.83
CA ARG A 170 -8.04 -9.19 23.36
C ARG A 170 -7.13 -8.70 24.47
N LYS A 171 -6.95 -7.38 24.60
CA LYS A 171 -6.11 -6.82 25.66
C LYS A 171 -6.87 -6.77 26.96
N SER A 172 -6.19 -7.18 28.03
CA SER A 172 -6.76 -7.11 29.38
C SER A 172 -7.22 -5.70 29.77
N SER A 173 -6.50 -4.66 29.31
CA SER A 173 -6.88 -3.26 29.54
C SER A 173 -8.19 -2.85 28.87
N ASP A 174 -8.55 -3.48 27.75
CA ASP A 174 -9.78 -3.19 27.02
C ASP A 174 -10.99 -3.86 27.71
N ILE A 175 -10.76 -5.06 28.28
CA ILE A 175 -11.77 -5.85 29.01
C ILE A 175 -11.90 -5.36 30.47
N HIS A 176 -10.76 -4.97 31.06
CA HIS A 176 -10.64 -4.51 32.44
C HIS A 176 -10.00 -3.12 32.49
N PRO A 177 -10.76 -2.02 32.30
CA PRO A 177 -10.22 -0.66 32.25
C PRO A 177 -9.53 -0.19 33.55
N ASP A 178 -9.82 -0.84 34.69
CA ASP A 178 -9.15 -0.64 35.97
C ASP A 178 -7.71 -1.20 35.99
N MET A 179 -7.34 -2.01 35.00
CA MET A 179 -5.99 -2.57 34.82
C MET A 179 -5.30 -1.98 33.58
N ALA A 180 -5.36 -0.69 33.37
CA ALA A 180 -4.88 0.00 32.15
C ALA A 180 -3.39 -0.27 31.82
N GLU A 181 -2.56 -0.53 32.81
CA GLU A 181 -1.14 -0.85 32.61
C GLU A 181 -0.86 -2.33 32.31
N SER A 182 -1.91 -3.19 32.33
CA SER A 182 -1.76 -4.61 32.05
C SER A 182 -1.48 -4.83 30.55
N LYS A 183 -0.46 -5.65 30.27
CA LYS A 183 -0.13 -6.11 28.91
C LYS A 183 -0.62 -7.56 28.66
N ALA A 184 -1.42 -8.10 29.56
CA ALA A 184 -1.99 -9.43 29.38
C ALA A 184 -3.02 -9.43 28.23
N ARG A 185 -3.23 -10.60 27.65
CA ARG A 185 -4.26 -10.87 26.66
C ARG A 185 -5.21 -11.93 27.20
N VAL A 186 -6.45 -11.84 26.85
CA VAL A 186 -7.50 -12.76 27.28
C VAL A 186 -8.09 -13.43 26.05
N TYR A 187 -8.12 -14.76 26.07
CA TYR A 187 -8.64 -15.58 24.99
C TYR A 187 -9.61 -16.62 25.57
N ASP A 188 -10.73 -16.77 24.93
CA ASP A 188 -11.74 -17.77 25.28
C ASP A 188 -11.63 -19.02 24.41
N ASP A 189 -10.87 -18.93 23.29
CA ASP A 189 -10.71 -20.01 22.32
C ASP A 189 -9.28 -20.03 21.74
N LEU A 190 -8.96 -21.05 20.96
CA LEU A 190 -7.74 -21.22 20.18
C LEU A 190 -8.00 -20.76 18.73
N MET A 191 -7.03 -20.17 18.05
CA MET A 191 -5.61 -20.09 18.30
C MET A 191 -5.24 -18.67 18.76
N CYS A 192 -4.70 -18.53 19.98
CA CYS A 192 -4.34 -17.23 20.55
C CYS A 192 -3.05 -16.62 19.95
N ARG A 193 -2.27 -17.44 19.24
CA ARG A 193 -0.99 -17.01 18.65
C ARG A 193 -0.65 -17.83 17.41
N HIS A 194 -0.21 -17.16 16.36
CA HIS A 194 0.36 -17.79 15.17
C HIS A 194 1.80 -17.31 14.96
N TRP A 195 2.79 -18.24 14.99
CA TRP A 195 4.23 -17.95 14.97
C TRP A 195 4.63 -16.89 16.01
N ASP A 196 5.00 -15.68 15.57
CA ASP A 196 5.45 -14.56 16.39
C ASP A 196 4.36 -13.51 16.63
N ARG A 197 3.13 -13.72 16.12
CA ARG A 197 2.00 -12.78 16.24
C ARG A 197 0.92 -13.34 17.15
N TRP A 198 0.50 -12.49 18.09
CA TRP A 198 -0.71 -12.74 18.87
C TRP A 198 -1.94 -12.40 18.03
N ASP A 199 -3.03 -13.09 18.29
CA ASP A 199 -4.33 -12.62 17.87
C ASP A 199 -4.67 -11.35 18.66
N GLU A 200 -4.75 -10.23 17.97
CA GLU A 200 -5.11 -8.93 18.57
C GLU A 200 -6.60 -8.63 18.37
N GLY A 201 -7.37 -9.56 17.82
CA GLY A 201 -8.80 -9.39 17.52
C GLY A 201 -9.07 -8.53 16.28
N GLU A 202 -8.05 -8.30 15.45
CA GLU A 202 -8.18 -7.63 14.17
C GLU A 202 -8.18 -8.64 13.04
N TYR A 203 -9.21 -8.58 12.19
CA TYR A 203 -9.42 -9.50 11.07
C TYR A 203 -9.52 -8.72 9.76
N ARG A 204 -9.11 -9.33 8.66
CA ARG A 204 -9.17 -8.73 7.33
C ARG A 204 -10.54 -8.92 6.74
N HIS A 205 -11.22 -7.81 6.48
CA HIS A 205 -12.52 -7.81 5.83
C HIS A 205 -12.44 -7.22 4.43
N ILE A 206 -13.35 -7.67 3.56
CA ILE A 206 -13.54 -7.10 2.23
C ILE A 206 -14.60 -6.02 2.29
N PHE A 207 -14.26 -4.88 1.71
CA PHE A 207 -15.17 -3.76 1.51
C PHE A 207 -15.44 -3.57 0.03
N ILE A 208 -16.67 -3.23 -0.33
CA ILE A 208 -17.03 -2.84 -1.70
C ILE A 208 -17.43 -1.38 -1.70
N ALA A 209 -16.86 -0.60 -2.62
CA ALA A 209 -17.16 0.81 -2.81
C ALA A 209 -17.34 1.14 -4.29
N ASP A 210 -18.07 2.24 -4.55
CA ASP A 210 -18.14 2.81 -5.89
C ASP A 210 -16.84 3.54 -6.23
N LEU A 211 -16.34 3.33 -7.44
CA LEU A 211 -15.23 4.05 -8.03
C LEU A 211 -15.77 5.13 -8.97
N THR A 212 -15.59 6.38 -8.58
CA THR A 212 -16.09 7.54 -9.34
C THR A 212 -14.96 8.46 -9.78
N SER A 213 -15.27 9.46 -10.59
CA SER A 213 -14.31 10.52 -10.92
C SER A 213 -13.81 11.29 -9.71
N GLY A 214 -14.55 11.30 -8.59
CA GLY A 214 -14.16 11.89 -7.30
C GLY A 214 -13.24 11.00 -6.46
N GLY A 215 -13.08 9.74 -6.83
CA GLY A 215 -12.31 8.74 -6.08
C GLY A 215 -13.21 7.65 -5.47
N ILE A 216 -12.70 7.03 -4.40
CA ILE A 216 -13.33 5.92 -3.68
C ILE A 216 -13.75 6.41 -2.30
N GLY A 217 -15.03 6.21 -1.96
CA GLY A 217 -15.58 6.50 -0.64
C GLY A 217 -15.38 5.35 0.35
N LYS A 218 -15.96 5.49 1.55
CA LYS A 218 -16.04 4.40 2.51
C LYS A 218 -16.91 3.27 1.92
N GLY A 219 -16.33 2.07 1.85
CA GLY A 219 -17.03 0.90 1.35
C GLY A 219 -17.98 0.29 2.36
N VAL A 220 -18.77 -0.65 1.86
CA VAL A 220 -19.62 -1.54 2.66
C VAL A 220 -18.81 -2.79 2.96
N ASP A 221 -18.69 -3.13 4.24
CA ASP A 221 -18.14 -4.39 4.71
C ASP A 221 -19.10 -5.54 4.31
N ILE A 222 -18.62 -6.46 3.49
CA ILE A 222 -19.43 -7.59 3.00
C ILE A 222 -19.22 -8.88 3.82
N ILE A 223 -18.24 -8.89 4.71
CA ILE A 223 -18.01 -10.01 5.62
C ILE A 223 -18.99 -9.92 6.79
N GLY A 224 -19.24 -8.70 7.26
CA GLY A 224 -20.22 -8.40 8.29
C GLY A 224 -19.61 -8.02 9.64
N GLU A 225 -20.34 -7.20 10.36
CA GLU A 225 -19.98 -6.76 11.69
C GLU A 225 -19.85 -7.95 12.65
N GLY A 226 -18.74 -8.02 13.40
CA GLY A 226 -18.48 -9.07 14.38
C GLY A 226 -17.97 -10.39 13.80
N ALA A 227 -17.67 -10.47 12.52
CA ALA A 227 -17.10 -11.67 11.91
C ALA A 227 -15.61 -11.83 12.25
N GLU A 228 -15.28 -12.88 13.00
CA GLU A 228 -13.93 -13.21 13.46
C GLU A 228 -13.22 -14.15 12.47
N TRP A 229 -13.15 -13.79 11.19
CA TRP A 229 -12.37 -14.52 10.18
C TRP A 229 -11.77 -13.61 9.12
N ASP A 230 -10.60 -13.99 8.67
CA ASP A 230 -9.84 -13.28 7.66
C ASP A 230 -10.31 -13.60 6.24
N THR A 231 -10.33 -12.58 5.39
CA THR A 231 -10.59 -12.69 3.95
C THR A 231 -9.64 -11.76 3.18
N PRO A 232 -8.60 -12.24 2.47
CA PRO A 232 -8.25 -13.66 2.23
C PRO A 232 -7.81 -14.40 3.50
N LEU A 233 -7.77 -15.73 3.40
CA LEU A 233 -7.48 -16.60 4.53
C LEU A 233 -6.10 -16.37 5.14
N ALA A 234 -6.07 -16.33 6.48
CA ALA A 234 -4.83 -16.42 7.23
C ALA A 234 -4.16 -17.79 7.03
N PRO A 235 -2.83 -17.89 7.10
CA PRO A 235 -1.86 -16.84 7.40
C PRO A 235 -1.25 -16.17 6.16
N TYR A 236 -1.62 -16.57 4.95
CA TYR A 236 -0.94 -16.15 3.73
C TYR A 236 -1.53 -14.90 3.10
N PHE A 237 -2.82 -14.63 3.32
CA PHE A 237 -3.53 -13.44 2.83
C PHE A 237 -3.31 -13.19 1.32
N ASP A 238 -3.46 -14.24 0.52
CA ASP A 238 -3.25 -14.17 -0.93
C ASP A 238 -4.44 -13.47 -1.61
N MET A 239 -4.20 -12.29 -2.19
CA MET A 239 -5.23 -11.53 -2.89
C MET A 239 -5.82 -12.24 -4.12
N SER A 240 -5.18 -13.31 -4.62
CA SER A 240 -5.75 -14.15 -5.68
C SER A 240 -6.96 -14.96 -5.22
N GLU A 241 -7.20 -15.04 -3.92
CA GLU A 241 -8.39 -15.65 -3.32
C GLU A 241 -9.66 -14.77 -3.45
N ILE A 242 -9.53 -13.55 -3.98
CA ILE A 242 -10.64 -12.63 -4.21
C ILE A 242 -10.69 -12.27 -5.69
N ALA A 243 -11.80 -12.53 -6.35
CA ALA A 243 -11.95 -12.28 -7.78
C ALA A 243 -13.33 -11.74 -8.16
N TRP A 244 -13.35 -10.71 -8.99
CA TRP A 244 -14.58 -10.29 -9.67
C TRP A 244 -15.00 -11.31 -10.71
N ALA A 245 -16.29 -11.56 -10.81
CA ALA A 245 -16.85 -12.28 -11.96
C ALA A 245 -16.60 -11.47 -13.24
N PRO A 246 -16.44 -12.12 -14.40
CA PRO A 246 -16.19 -11.43 -15.68
C PRO A 246 -17.25 -10.38 -16.05
N ASP A 247 -18.48 -10.55 -15.58
CA ASP A 247 -19.57 -9.60 -15.77
C ASP A 247 -19.52 -8.40 -14.79
N GLY A 248 -18.61 -8.40 -13.82
CA GLY A 248 -18.42 -7.34 -12.84
C GLY A 248 -19.51 -7.24 -11.76
N THR A 249 -20.50 -8.16 -11.75
CA THR A 249 -21.67 -8.07 -10.86
C THR A 249 -21.54 -8.87 -9.56
N ARG A 250 -20.58 -9.79 -9.51
CA ARG A 250 -20.38 -10.70 -8.38
C ARG A 250 -18.91 -10.76 -7.99
N LEU A 251 -18.66 -10.98 -6.71
CA LEU A 251 -17.34 -11.22 -6.14
C LEU A 251 -17.30 -12.63 -5.57
N ALA A 252 -16.27 -13.40 -5.92
CA ALA A 252 -15.94 -14.68 -5.29
C ALA A 252 -14.77 -14.47 -4.34
N TYR A 253 -14.80 -15.08 -3.16
CA TYR A 253 -13.72 -15.02 -2.18
C TYR A 253 -13.73 -16.25 -1.28
N THR A 254 -12.62 -16.51 -0.60
CA THR A 254 -12.49 -17.55 0.43
C THR A 254 -12.58 -16.92 1.84
N CYS A 255 -13.16 -17.66 2.78
CA CYS A 255 -13.25 -17.28 4.19
C CYS A 255 -13.33 -18.53 5.10
#